data_e6dadb844834fe96b25b45e43a57485a
#
_entry.id   e6dadb844834fe96b25b45e43a57485a
#
_cell.length_a   1.000
_cell.length_b   1.000
_cell.length_c   1.000
_cell.angle_alpha   90.00
_cell.angle_beta   90.00
_cell.angle_gamma   90.00
#
_symmetry.space_group_name_H-M   'P 1'
#
loop_
_entity.id
_entity.type
_entity.pdbx_description
1 polymer ?
#
loop_
_entity_poly.entity_id
_entity_poly.type
_entity_poly.pdbx_seq_one_letter_code
_entity_poly.pdbx_strand_id
1 'polypeptide(L)'
;MLFLIILLVIILIIAFKSIKIVKQAEVYIIERLGKYHKIADAGLTIIVPFIDHVRSVVSLKQQTMDIPPQGVITKDNVTITIDTVVFYQITDPAKAVYEIQSLKKGIEYLAITTIRDIIGKMNLDETFSSR
;
A
#
# COMPACT_ATOMS: atom_id res chain seq x y z
N MET A 1 8.88 -29.34 40.32
CA MET A 1 10.13 -28.92 39.68
C MET A 1 10.01 -28.94 38.17
N LEU A 2 9.82 -30.12 37.57
CA LEU A 2 9.71 -30.25 36.10
C LEU A 2 8.60 -29.38 35.49
N PHE A 3 7.42 -29.35 36.12
CA PHE A 3 6.27 -28.54 35.68
C PHE A 3 6.59 -27.04 35.65
N LEU A 4 7.31 -26.54 36.66
CA LEU A 4 7.72 -25.12 36.72
C LEU A 4 8.71 -24.77 35.61
N ILE A 5 9.61 -25.69 35.27
CA ILE A 5 10.59 -25.50 34.22
C ILE A 5 9.89 -25.44 32.86
N ILE A 6 8.95 -26.35 32.62
CA ILE A 6 8.14 -26.38 31.39
C ILE A 6 7.33 -25.08 31.26
N LEU A 7 6.69 -24.64 32.33
CA LEU A 7 5.92 -23.40 32.34
C LEU A 7 6.81 -22.19 32.02
N LEU A 8 7.99 -22.13 32.60
CA LEU A 8 8.95 -21.06 32.35
C LEU A 8 9.39 -21.02 30.88
N VAL A 9 9.69 -22.19 30.30
CA VAL A 9 10.09 -22.31 28.89
C VAL A 9 8.97 -21.83 27.98
N ILE A 10 7.72 -22.19 28.25
CA ILE A 10 6.55 -21.77 27.46
C ILE A 10 6.41 -20.25 27.53
N ILE A 11 6.54 -19.64 28.71
CA ILE A 11 6.46 -18.18 28.88
C ILE A 11 7.57 -17.47 28.09
N LEU A 12 8.78 -18.01 28.12
CA LEU A 12 9.90 -17.44 27.34
C LEU A 12 9.65 -17.50 25.83
N ILE A 13 9.15 -18.63 25.34
CA ILE A 13 8.82 -18.79 23.91
C ILE A 13 7.75 -17.78 23.49
N ILE A 14 6.71 -17.63 24.29
CA ILE A 14 5.63 -16.67 24.02
C ILE A 14 6.17 -15.24 24.03
N ALA A 15 7.02 -14.89 24.99
CA ALA A 15 7.62 -13.57 25.07
C ALA A 15 8.46 -13.24 23.84
N PHE A 16 9.30 -14.16 23.38
CA PHE A 16 10.10 -13.96 22.17
C PHE A 16 9.26 -13.82 20.91
N LYS A 17 8.17 -14.59 20.78
CA LYS A 17 7.26 -14.50 19.63
C LYS A 17 6.37 -13.27 19.65
N SER A 18 6.19 -12.63 20.81
CA SER A 18 5.40 -11.42 20.96
C SER A 18 6.08 -10.17 20.39
N ILE A 19 7.40 -10.20 20.24
CA ILE A 19 8.17 -9.04 19.80
C ILE A 19 8.25 -9.04 18.28
N LYS A 20 7.83 -7.93 17.67
CA LYS A 20 7.96 -7.67 16.24
C LYS A 20 8.77 -6.40 16.04
N ILE A 21 9.65 -6.43 15.05
CA ILE A 21 10.43 -5.25 14.64
C ILE A 21 9.87 -4.77 13.31
N VAL A 22 9.41 -3.52 13.30
CA VAL A 22 8.85 -2.87 12.11
C VAL A 22 9.91 -1.97 11.50
N LYS A 23 10.15 -2.12 10.21
CA LYS A 23 11.12 -1.31 9.47
C LYS A 23 10.68 0.14 9.40
N GLN A 24 11.67 1.05 9.22
CA GLN A 24 11.43 2.46 9.03
C GLN A 24 10.54 2.70 7.79
N ALA A 25 9.61 3.64 7.89
CA ALA A 25 8.63 3.98 6.85
C ALA A 25 7.72 2.81 6.41
N GLU A 26 7.61 1.78 7.24
CA GLU A 26 6.62 0.71 7.08
C GLU A 26 5.72 0.66 8.30
N VAL A 27 4.51 0.14 8.12
CA VAL A 27 3.59 -0.16 9.21
C VAL A 27 3.01 -1.56 9.02
N TYR A 28 2.77 -2.24 10.12
CA TYR A 28 2.10 -3.53 10.13
C TYR A 28 0.65 -3.32 10.54
N ILE A 29 -0.26 -3.85 9.73
CA ILE A 29 -1.68 -3.91 10.10
C ILE A 29 -1.88 -5.19 10.90
N ILE A 30 -2.21 -5.03 12.18
CA ILE A 30 -2.37 -6.15 13.10
C ILE A 30 -3.84 -6.42 13.33
N GLU A 31 -4.25 -7.65 13.08
CA GLU A 31 -5.58 -8.15 13.36
C GLU A 31 -5.55 -9.05 14.59
N ARG A 32 -6.58 -8.93 15.42
CA ARG A 32 -6.82 -9.81 16.57
C ARG A 32 -8.08 -10.60 16.34
N LEU A 33 -7.94 -11.94 16.27
CA LEU A 33 -9.05 -12.86 16.01
C LEU A 33 -9.83 -12.51 14.73
N GLY A 34 -9.10 -12.09 13.68
CA GLY A 34 -9.70 -11.75 12.38
C GLY A 34 -10.26 -10.34 12.28
N LYS A 35 -10.14 -9.52 13.34
CA LYS A 35 -10.60 -8.14 13.34
C LYS A 35 -9.43 -7.16 13.47
N TYR A 36 -9.56 -6.01 12.82
CA TYR A 36 -8.60 -4.94 12.98
C TYR A 36 -8.40 -4.59 14.46
N HIS A 37 -7.13 -4.59 14.90
CA HIS A 37 -6.78 -4.27 16.27
C HIS A 37 -5.99 -2.97 16.36
N LYS A 38 -4.85 -2.89 15.65
CA LYS A 38 -4.01 -1.69 15.67
C LYS A 38 -3.07 -1.65 14.47
N ILE A 39 -2.47 -0.48 14.29
CA ILE A 39 -1.35 -0.27 13.35
C ILE A 39 -0.07 -0.21 14.17
N ALA A 40 0.90 -1.05 13.82
CA ALA A 40 2.22 -1.04 14.44
C ALA A 40 3.15 -0.15 13.62
N ASP A 41 3.59 0.95 14.23
CA ASP A 41 4.54 1.88 13.62
C ASP A 41 5.98 1.35 13.69
N ALA A 42 6.93 2.06 13.06
CA ALA A 42 8.33 1.69 13.06
C ALA A 42 8.88 1.51 14.48
N GLY A 43 9.69 0.48 14.69
CA GLY A 43 10.30 0.14 15.96
C GLY A 43 9.81 -1.19 16.53
N LEU A 44 9.94 -1.36 17.84
CA LEU A 44 9.49 -2.56 18.53
C LEU A 44 7.99 -2.51 18.81
N THR A 45 7.30 -3.59 18.48
CA THR A 45 5.88 -3.78 18.75
C THR A 45 5.66 -5.12 19.44
N ILE A 46 4.85 -5.13 20.46
CA ILE A 46 4.48 -6.34 21.20
C ILE A 46 3.09 -6.77 20.77
N ILE A 47 2.97 -8.04 20.37
CA ILE A 47 1.69 -8.66 19.98
C ILE A 47 1.47 -9.94 20.76
N VAL A 48 0.23 -10.43 20.82
CA VAL A 48 -0.10 -11.73 21.40
C VAL A 48 0.00 -12.79 20.31
N PRO A 49 0.97 -13.72 20.36
CA PRO A 49 1.32 -14.57 19.21
C PRO A 49 0.23 -15.52 18.73
N PHE A 50 -0.73 -15.89 19.57
CA PHE A 50 -1.78 -16.84 19.20
C PHE A 50 -3.06 -16.20 18.67
N ILE A 51 -3.33 -14.95 19.05
CA ILE A 51 -4.57 -14.24 18.68
C ILE A 51 -4.31 -13.07 17.76
N ASP A 52 -3.11 -12.49 17.80
CA ASP A 52 -2.70 -11.38 16.93
C ASP A 52 -1.89 -11.92 15.76
N HIS A 53 -2.12 -11.37 14.58
CA HIS A 53 -1.30 -11.65 13.41
C HIS A 53 -1.17 -10.40 12.52
N VAL A 54 -0.13 -10.39 11.71
CA VAL A 54 0.12 -9.31 10.75
C VAL A 54 -0.73 -9.56 9.51
N ARG A 55 -1.73 -8.72 9.28
CA ARG A 55 -2.59 -8.77 8.09
C ARG A 55 -1.83 -8.39 6.84
N SER A 56 -1.12 -7.29 6.88
CA SER A 56 -0.29 -6.82 5.79
C SER A 56 0.78 -5.86 6.28
N VAL A 57 1.81 -5.72 5.46
CA VAL A 57 2.87 -4.74 5.63
C VAL A 57 2.64 -3.64 4.60
N VAL A 58 2.51 -2.40 5.06
CA VAL A 58 2.25 -1.25 4.21
C VAL A 58 3.45 -0.32 4.23
N SER A 59 3.98 0.03 3.06
CA SER A 59 5.04 1.01 2.94
C SER A 59 4.47 2.42 2.88
N LEU A 60 5.00 3.31 3.72
CA LEU A 60 4.65 4.73 3.73
C LEU A 60 5.56 5.58 2.83
N LYS A 61 6.52 4.95 2.16
CA LYS A 61 7.39 5.62 1.20
C LYS A 61 6.62 5.96 -0.07
N GLN A 62 7.06 7.01 -0.74
CA GLN A 62 6.57 7.32 -2.08
C GLN A 62 6.90 6.16 -3.03
N GLN A 63 5.90 5.71 -3.75
CA GLN A 63 6.01 4.59 -4.68
C GLN A 63 5.72 5.06 -6.10
N THR A 64 6.22 4.31 -7.07
CA THR A 64 5.96 4.55 -8.49
C THR A 64 5.16 3.43 -9.09
N MET A 65 4.33 3.77 -10.06
CA MET A 65 3.55 2.81 -10.83
C MET A 65 3.66 3.17 -12.32
N ASP A 66 4.13 2.24 -13.12
CA ASP A 66 4.13 2.39 -14.57
C ASP A 66 2.73 2.09 -15.11
N ILE A 67 2.19 3.04 -15.85
CA ILE A 67 0.92 2.86 -16.55
C ILE A 67 1.25 2.39 -17.96
N PRO A 68 0.63 1.30 -18.46
CA PRO A 68 0.85 0.86 -19.83
C PRO A 68 0.55 1.99 -20.83
N PRO A 69 1.28 2.08 -21.96
CA PRO A 69 1.02 3.08 -22.97
C PRO A 69 -0.44 3.09 -23.42
N GLN A 70 -1.04 4.28 -23.47
CA GLN A 70 -2.44 4.47 -23.82
C GLN A 70 -2.58 5.27 -25.13
N GLY A 71 -3.39 4.77 -26.06
CA GLY A 71 -3.80 5.53 -27.23
C GLY A 71 -4.88 6.55 -26.85
N VAL A 72 -4.64 7.81 -27.12
CA VAL A 72 -5.56 8.90 -26.82
C VAL A 72 -5.76 9.79 -28.04
N ILE A 73 -6.97 10.28 -28.22
CA ILE A 73 -7.31 11.20 -29.31
C ILE A 73 -7.33 12.61 -28.75
N THR A 74 -6.54 13.51 -29.38
CA THR A 74 -6.49 14.91 -29.00
C THR A 74 -7.70 15.68 -29.51
N LYS A 75 -7.85 16.94 -29.07
CA LYS A 75 -8.96 17.81 -29.49
C LYS A 75 -9.02 18.03 -31.01
N ASP A 76 -7.88 18.09 -31.67
CA ASP A 76 -7.75 18.24 -33.13
C ASP A 76 -7.76 16.89 -33.89
N ASN A 77 -8.26 15.86 -33.24
CA ASN A 77 -8.49 14.53 -33.81
C ASN A 77 -7.22 13.80 -34.24
N VAL A 78 -6.13 14.00 -33.52
CA VAL A 78 -4.86 13.29 -33.73
C VAL A 78 -4.74 12.19 -32.68
N THR A 79 -4.47 10.96 -33.13
CA THR A 79 -4.22 9.83 -32.22
C THR A 79 -2.75 9.84 -31.76
N ILE A 80 -2.54 9.85 -30.45
CA ILE A 80 -1.22 9.77 -29.85
C ILE A 80 -1.15 8.67 -28.80
N THR A 81 0.05 8.15 -28.55
CA THR A 81 0.31 7.18 -27.50
C THR A 81 1.01 7.87 -26.35
N ILE A 82 0.48 7.73 -25.14
CA ILE A 82 1.03 8.34 -23.93
C ILE A 82 1.53 7.26 -22.99
N ASP A 83 2.78 7.39 -22.58
CA ASP A 83 3.42 6.57 -21.57
C ASP A 83 3.54 7.41 -20.28
N THR A 84 3.07 6.85 -19.17
CA THR A 84 2.92 7.60 -17.91
C THR A 84 3.45 6.80 -16.74
N VAL A 85 4.07 7.52 -15.79
CA VAL A 85 4.45 7.01 -14.48
C VAL A 85 3.70 7.79 -13.42
N VAL A 86 3.07 7.08 -12.49
CA VAL A 86 2.35 7.69 -11.37
C VAL A 86 3.18 7.54 -10.10
N PHE A 87 3.32 8.63 -9.35
CA PHE A 87 3.90 8.63 -8.02
C PHE A 87 2.77 8.69 -7.00
N TYR A 88 2.79 7.81 -6.03
CA TYR A 88 1.79 7.80 -4.97
C TYR A 88 2.39 7.46 -3.61
N GLN A 89 1.69 7.85 -2.55
CA GLN A 89 2.09 7.55 -1.19
C GLN A 89 0.84 7.22 -0.37
N ILE A 90 0.92 6.16 0.43
CA ILE A 90 -0.16 5.77 1.32
C ILE A 90 -0.06 6.62 2.59
N THR A 91 -1.11 7.37 2.91
CA THR A 91 -1.20 8.22 4.11
C THR A 91 -2.03 7.57 5.22
N ASP A 92 -3.00 6.73 4.85
CA ASP A 92 -3.83 5.99 5.80
C ASP A 92 -3.74 4.49 5.50
N PRO A 93 -2.85 3.75 6.17
CA PRO A 93 -2.63 2.33 5.89
C PRO A 93 -3.87 1.46 6.11
N ALA A 94 -4.67 1.74 7.14
CA ALA A 94 -5.87 0.95 7.43
C ALA A 94 -6.89 1.07 6.29
N LYS A 95 -7.13 2.27 5.78
CA LYS A 95 -8.02 2.49 4.64
C LYS A 95 -7.50 1.82 3.38
N ALA A 96 -6.19 1.88 3.13
CA ALA A 96 -5.59 1.24 1.97
C ALA A 96 -5.79 -0.28 1.97
N VAL A 97 -5.78 -0.92 3.14
CA VAL A 97 -5.93 -2.37 3.28
C VAL A 97 -7.40 -2.80 3.31
N TYR A 98 -8.25 -2.09 4.05
CA TYR A 98 -9.63 -2.53 4.33
C TYR A 98 -10.68 -1.93 3.42
N GLU A 99 -10.53 -0.69 2.99
CA GLU A 99 -11.53 0.01 2.18
C GLU A 99 -11.31 -0.11 0.68
N ILE A 100 -10.06 -0.31 0.25
CA ILE A 100 -9.70 -0.39 -1.16
C ILE A 100 -9.28 -1.82 -1.47
N GLN A 101 -10.11 -2.54 -2.23
CA GLN A 101 -9.84 -3.94 -2.59
C GLN A 101 -8.58 -4.10 -3.43
N SER A 102 -8.29 -3.15 -4.33
CA SER A 102 -7.08 -3.14 -5.15
C SER A 102 -6.62 -1.70 -5.38
N LEU A 103 -5.71 -1.25 -4.54
CA LEU A 103 -5.18 0.12 -4.59
C LEU A 103 -4.50 0.41 -5.93
N LYS A 104 -3.64 -0.48 -6.40
CA LYS A 104 -2.92 -0.30 -7.67
C LYS A 104 -3.85 -0.17 -8.87
N LYS A 105 -4.85 -1.05 -8.97
CA LYS A 105 -5.85 -0.98 -10.05
C LYS A 105 -6.68 0.29 -9.99
N GLY A 106 -7.07 0.72 -8.79
CA GLY A 106 -7.82 1.96 -8.60
C GLY A 106 -7.03 3.18 -9.05
N ILE A 107 -5.76 3.27 -8.68
CA ILE A 107 -4.87 4.36 -9.09
C ILE A 107 -4.64 4.34 -10.59
N GLU A 108 -4.35 3.17 -11.16
CA GLU A 108 -4.14 2.98 -12.60
C GLU A 108 -5.35 3.44 -13.40
N TYR A 109 -6.54 2.99 -13.02
CA TYR A 109 -7.79 3.33 -13.68
C TYR A 109 -8.09 4.83 -13.61
N LEU A 110 -7.91 5.42 -12.43
CA LEU A 110 -8.09 6.86 -12.25
C LEU A 110 -7.09 7.66 -13.09
N ALA A 111 -5.83 7.26 -13.14
CA ALA A 111 -4.78 7.90 -13.93
C ALA A 111 -5.13 7.84 -15.43
N ILE A 112 -5.50 6.69 -15.95
CA ILE A 112 -5.86 6.51 -17.36
C ILE A 112 -7.06 7.40 -17.73
N THR A 113 -8.09 7.40 -16.90
CA THR A 113 -9.29 8.21 -17.13
C THR A 113 -8.98 9.70 -17.11
N THR A 114 -8.18 10.14 -16.15
CA THR A 114 -7.76 11.54 -16.02
C THR A 114 -6.94 11.99 -17.23
N ILE A 115 -5.98 11.17 -17.66
CA ILE A 115 -5.13 11.46 -18.83
C ILE A 115 -5.99 11.59 -20.09
N ARG A 116 -6.90 10.66 -20.33
CA ARG A 116 -7.79 10.73 -21.49
C ARG A 116 -8.64 11.99 -21.50
N ASP A 117 -9.18 12.36 -20.33
CA ASP A 117 -10.01 13.55 -20.19
C ASP A 117 -9.21 14.84 -20.46
N ILE A 118 -8.03 14.95 -19.89
CA ILE A 118 -7.17 16.12 -20.07
C ILE A 118 -6.66 16.24 -21.51
N ILE A 119 -6.13 15.16 -22.07
CA ILE A 119 -5.58 15.14 -23.43
C ILE A 119 -6.66 15.34 -24.47
N GLY A 120 -7.86 14.78 -24.26
CA GLY A 120 -9.00 14.98 -25.16
C GLY A 120 -9.46 16.44 -25.27
N LYS A 121 -9.07 17.28 -24.33
CA LYS A 121 -9.34 18.74 -24.33
C LYS A 121 -8.18 19.56 -24.90
N MET A 122 -7.04 18.95 -25.20
CA MET A 122 -5.83 19.60 -25.69
C MET A 122 -5.62 19.36 -27.20
N ASN A 123 -5.00 20.34 -27.86
CA ASN A 123 -4.43 20.13 -29.18
C ASN A 123 -3.08 19.41 -29.07
N LEU A 124 -2.57 18.85 -30.17
CA LEU A 124 -1.29 18.14 -30.18
C LEU A 124 -0.14 19.01 -29.66
N ASP A 125 -0.08 20.28 -30.10
CA ASP A 125 0.96 21.22 -29.64
C ASP A 125 0.88 21.51 -28.15
N GLU A 126 -0.32 21.64 -27.59
CA GLU A 126 -0.55 21.81 -26.15
C GLU A 126 -0.08 20.59 -25.36
N THR A 127 -0.27 19.38 -25.89
CA THR A 127 0.19 18.14 -25.28
C THR A 127 1.72 18.15 -25.13
N PHE A 128 2.45 18.60 -26.13
CA PHE A 128 3.92 18.69 -26.07
C PHE A 128 4.41 19.77 -25.10
N SER A 129 3.69 20.87 -24.96
CA SER A 129 4.05 21.95 -24.05
C SER A 129 3.71 21.68 -22.59
N SER A 130 2.80 20.74 -22.32
CA SER A 130 2.30 20.42 -20.97
C SER A 130 3.08 19.29 -20.24
N ARG A 131 4.16 18.84 -20.80
CA ARG A 131 4.98 17.78 -20.20
C ARG A 131 5.50 18.11 -18.80
#